data_d37dce881e766f8f7d36b9b74bae57e5
#
_entry.id   d37dce881e766f8f7d36b9b74bae57e5
#
_cell.length_a   1.000
_cell.length_b   1.000
_cell.length_c   1.000
_cell.angle_alpha   90.00
_cell.angle_beta   90.00
_cell.angle_gamma   90.00
#
_symmetry.space_group_name_H-M   'P 1'
#
loop_
_entity.id
_entity.type
_entity.pdbx_description
1 polymer ?
#
loop_
_entity_poly.entity_id
_entity_poly.type
_entity_poly.pdbx_seq_one_letter_code
_entity_poly.pdbx_strand_id
1 'polypeptide(L)'
;MKRSIKWIIGIVVVLVIVGAGYFSFGGNKKSTSSQTVTVGIMSGTSKDDKIWNAVAKIAKDKYKVTVKYKKFTDYTQPNKAVANGDVDIDAFQHYDFLADWNKSNKGSIVPIGKTFITPIRVYSKKVKSLNDLKTGATIAVPNDATNESRALFVLKNAGLITFKPGTTQATLSAIAKDPKKIKIKELDASQTARALSDVDAAVINTNFAQTAGLNYKSAIYVEPINKDSEKWINIVAAEKKDKNKKAYKDYVKAFQTKKIKNLINKEYGQAEIAAWDLKIK
;
A
#
# COMPACT_ATOMS: atom_id res chain seq x y z
N MET A 1 -77.98 -23.82 5.65
CA MET A 1 -77.04 -23.17 6.59
C MET A 1 -75.63 -23.74 6.59
N LYS A 2 -75.27 -24.89 6.02
CA LYS A 2 -73.89 -25.46 6.13
C LYS A 2 -72.89 -25.04 4.97
N ARG A 3 -73.37 -24.38 3.90
CA ARG A 3 -72.51 -23.99 2.77
C ARG A 3 -71.89 -22.59 2.93
N SER A 4 -72.60 -21.66 3.57
CA SER A 4 -72.12 -20.27 3.78
C SER A 4 -71.00 -20.17 4.82
N ILE A 5 -71.01 -21.03 5.85
CA ILE A 5 -69.97 -21.03 6.90
C ILE A 5 -68.59 -21.48 6.37
N LYS A 6 -68.55 -22.43 5.40
CA LYS A 6 -67.29 -22.88 4.76
C LYS A 6 -66.62 -21.80 3.95
N TRP A 7 -67.39 -20.91 3.30
CA TRP A 7 -66.86 -19.80 2.53
C TRP A 7 -66.34 -18.67 3.40
N ILE A 8 -66.98 -18.41 4.55
CA ILE A 8 -66.51 -17.41 5.53
C ILE A 8 -65.18 -17.87 6.19
N ILE A 9 -65.04 -19.14 6.55
CA ILE A 9 -63.80 -19.70 7.11
C ILE A 9 -62.68 -19.65 6.07
N GLY A 10 -62.95 -19.94 4.79
CA GLY A 10 -61.94 -19.83 3.70
C GLY A 10 -61.43 -18.41 3.51
N ILE A 11 -62.31 -17.39 3.55
CA ILE A 11 -61.92 -15.98 3.41
C ILE A 11 -61.10 -15.48 4.58
N VAL A 12 -61.45 -15.88 5.83
CA VAL A 12 -60.72 -15.52 7.04
C VAL A 12 -59.30 -16.16 7.06
N VAL A 13 -59.17 -17.42 6.61
CA VAL A 13 -57.86 -18.07 6.48
C VAL A 13 -56.97 -17.43 5.44
N VAL A 14 -57.53 -17.02 4.28
CA VAL A 14 -56.82 -16.29 3.22
C VAL A 14 -56.38 -14.90 3.70
N LEU A 15 -57.22 -14.18 4.43
CA LEU A 15 -56.87 -12.87 5.00
C LEU A 15 -55.80 -12.98 6.10
N VAL A 16 -55.79 -14.04 6.89
CA VAL A 16 -54.75 -14.29 7.91
C VAL A 16 -53.40 -14.66 7.23
N ILE A 17 -53.44 -15.45 6.17
CA ILE A 17 -52.21 -15.80 5.42
C ILE A 17 -51.66 -14.58 4.66
N VAL A 18 -52.51 -13.74 4.04
CA VAL A 18 -52.09 -12.51 3.39
C VAL A 18 -51.59 -11.49 4.42
N GLY A 19 -52.25 -11.36 5.58
CA GLY A 19 -51.82 -10.49 6.67
C GLY A 19 -50.48 -10.95 7.28
N ALA A 20 -50.31 -12.25 7.52
CA ALA A 20 -49.06 -12.82 8.02
C ALA A 20 -47.92 -12.69 6.97
N GLY A 21 -48.24 -12.87 5.68
CA GLY A 21 -47.29 -12.62 4.59
C GLY A 21 -46.88 -11.14 4.51
N TYR A 22 -47.81 -10.20 4.63
CA TYR A 22 -47.53 -8.78 4.62
C TYR A 22 -46.68 -8.33 5.83
N PHE A 23 -46.94 -8.85 7.02
CA PHE A 23 -46.13 -8.58 8.20
C PHE A 23 -44.78 -9.29 8.18
N SER A 24 -44.64 -10.43 7.50
CA SER A 24 -43.37 -11.17 7.39
C SER A 24 -42.47 -10.60 6.30
N PHE A 25 -43.03 -9.99 5.23
CA PHE A 25 -42.25 -9.42 4.10
C PHE A 25 -42.24 -7.88 4.07
N GLY A 26 -43.12 -7.20 4.84
CA GLY A 26 -43.20 -5.73 4.85
C GLY A 26 -42.30 -5.03 5.86
N GLY A 27 -41.56 -5.77 6.64
CA GLY A 27 -40.53 -5.23 7.50
C GLY A 27 -39.26 -4.88 6.72
N ASN A 28 -39.18 -3.71 6.15
CA ASN A 28 -37.94 -3.13 5.62
C ASN A 28 -36.96 -2.92 6.81
N LYS A 29 -36.50 -4.00 7.44
CA LYS A 29 -35.24 -3.98 8.17
C LYS A 29 -34.22 -3.65 7.08
N LYS A 30 -33.76 -2.39 7.01
CA LYS A 30 -32.46 -2.07 6.46
C LYS A 30 -31.49 -2.99 7.18
N SER A 31 -31.31 -4.19 6.66
CA SER A 31 -30.19 -5.05 6.99
C SER A 31 -28.97 -4.20 6.65
N THR A 32 -28.36 -3.61 7.66
CA THR A 32 -27.00 -3.10 7.58
C THR A 32 -26.11 -4.35 7.45
N SER A 33 -26.18 -4.99 6.27
CA SER A 33 -25.25 -6.06 5.93
C SER A 33 -23.86 -5.43 6.04
N SER A 34 -23.10 -5.90 7.00
CA SER A 34 -21.71 -5.55 7.17
C SER A 34 -21.01 -5.82 5.83
N GLN A 35 -20.65 -4.76 5.11
CA GLN A 35 -19.92 -4.92 3.86
C GLN A 35 -18.52 -5.39 4.20
N THR A 36 -18.09 -6.48 3.59
CA THR A 36 -16.71 -6.98 3.75
C THR A 36 -15.85 -6.36 2.64
N VAL A 37 -14.65 -5.92 2.99
CA VAL A 37 -13.61 -5.44 2.06
C VAL A 37 -12.35 -6.24 2.31
N THR A 38 -11.87 -6.93 1.28
CA THR A 38 -10.59 -7.62 1.30
C THR A 38 -9.50 -6.69 0.77
N VAL A 39 -8.48 -6.43 1.58
CA VAL A 39 -7.40 -5.48 1.28
C VAL A 39 -6.09 -6.21 1.12
N GLY A 40 -5.45 -6.06 -0.04
CA GLY A 40 -4.09 -6.53 -0.29
C GLY A 40 -3.07 -5.61 0.38
N ILE A 41 -2.21 -6.16 1.23
CA ILE A 41 -1.14 -5.43 1.93
C ILE A 41 0.17 -6.21 1.87
N MET A 42 1.29 -5.55 2.11
CA MET A 42 2.55 -6.27 2.28
C MET A 42 2.61 -6.99 3.62
N SER A 43 3.25 -8.15 3.63
CA SER A 43 3.67 -8.79 4.87
C SER A 43 4.60 -7.85 5.62
N GLY A 44 4.35 -7.67 6.89
CA GLY A 44 5.05 -6.72 7.72
C GLY A 44 5.40 -7.28 9.09
N THR A 45 5.71 -6.41 10.01
CA THR A 45 6.05 -6.68 11.41
C THR A 45 4.80 -6.60 12.30
N SER A 46 4.96 -6.91 13.58
CA SER A 46 3.89 -6.71 14.57
C SER A 46 3.46 -5.23 14.70
N LYS A 47 4.30 -4.27 14.30
CA LYS A 47 3.96 -2.84 14.26
C LYS A 47 2.97 -2.53 13.14
N ASP A 48 3.18 -3.13 11.96
CA ASP A 48 2.25 -3.04 10.83
C ASP A 48 0.91 -3.65 11.22
N ASP A 49 0.92 -4.83 11.84
CA ASP A 49 -0.30 -5.51 12.29
C ASP A 49 -1.11 -4.65 13.28
N LYS A 50 -0.46 -3.89 14.17
CA LYS A 50 -1.15 -2.94 15.06
C LYS A 50 -1.85 -1.85 14.28
N ILE A 51 -1.22 -1.29 13.23
CA ILE A 51 -1.80 -0.22 12.41
C ILE A 51 -2.99 -0.78 11.62
N TRP A 52 -2.80 -1.88 10.88
CA TRP A 52 -3.85 -2.49 10.07
C TRP A 52 -5.05 -2.95 10.92
N ASN A 53 -4.82 -3.56 12.08
CA ASN A 53 -5.88 -3.95 13.01
C ASN A 53 -6.63 -2.72 13.57
N ALA A 54 -5.94 -1.63 13.84
CA ALA A 54 -6.57 -0.39 14.29
C ALA A 54 -7.46 0.22 13.18
N VAL A 55 -7.01 0.19 11.92
CA VAL A 55 -7.82 0.61 10.76
C VAL A 55 -9.06 -0.27 10.63
N ALA A 56 -8.91 -1.59 10.67
CA ALA A 56 -10.02 -2.55 10.59
C ALA A 56 -11.04 -2.32 11.70
N LYS A 57 -10.56 -2.07 12.93
CA LYS A 57 -11.43 -1.75 14.06
C LYS A 57 -12.23 -0.45 13.83
N ILE A 58 -11.60 0.61 13.35
CA ILE A 58 -12.27 1.88 13.05
C ILE A 58 -13.29 1.69 11.93
N ALA A 59 -12.93 0.96 10.86
CA ALA A 59 -13.83 0.63 9.74
C ALA A 59 -15.08 -0.10 10.22
N LYS A 60 -14.93 -1.10 11.08
CA LYS A 60 -16.03 -1.86 11.67
C LYS A 60 -16.90 -1.00 12.59
N ASP A 61 -16.29 -0.30 13.55
CA ASP A 61 -17.02 0.43 14.59
C ASP A 61 -17.81 1.61 14.01
N LYS A 62 -17.14 2.45 13.17
CA LYS A 62 -17.73 3.68 12.64
C LYS A 62 -18.53 3.51 11.37
N TYR A 63 -18.11 2.60 10.50
CA TYR A 63 -18.63 2.52 9.13
C TYR A 63 -19.34 1.19 8.83
N LYS A 64 -19.32 0.22 9.76
CA LYS A 64 -19.90 -1.14 9.59
C LYS A 64 -19.25 -1.90 8.44
N VAL A 65 -17.97 -1.61 8.16
CA VAL A 65 -17.15 -2.31 7.16
C VAL A 65 -16.27 -3.34 7.86
N THR A 66 -16.45 -4.61 7.51
CA THR A 66 -15.56 -5.69 7.95
C THR A 66 -14.36 -5.74 7.01
N VAL A 67 -13.16 -5.61 7.54
CA VAL A 67 -11.92 -5.66 6.76
C VAL A 67 -11.25 -7.01 6.91
N LYS A 68 -10.85 -7.62 5.79
CA LYS A 68 -9.97 -8.80 5.72
C LYS A 68 -8.68 -8.40 5.03
N TYR A 69 -7.54 -8.78 5.59
CA TYR A 69 -6.25 -8.51 4.96
C TYR A 69 -5.70 -9.76 4.29
N LYS A 70 -5.27 -9.62 3.01
CA LYS A 70 -4.47 -10.60 2.29
C LYS A 70 -3.04 -10.07 2.21
N LYS A 71 -2.10 -10.81 2.81
CA LYS A 71 -0.69 -10.41 2.90
C LYS A 71 0.10 -10.97 1.72
N PHE A 72 0.95 -10.13 1.12
CA PHE A 72 1.85 -10.46 0.03
C PHE A 72 3.31 -10.28 0.43
N THR A 73 4.22 -11.01 -0.19
CA THR A 73 5.65 -11.00 0.13
C THR A 73 6.52 -10.29 -0.91
N ASP A 74 5.95 -9.95 -2.05
CA ASP A 74 6.59 -9.24 -3.16
C ASP A 74 5.63 -8.23 -3.79
N TYR A 75 6.17 -7.31 -4.61
CA TYR A 75 5.39 -6.25 -5.24
C TYR A 75 4.66 -6.66 -6.52
N THR A 76 4.89 -7.87 -7.05
CA THR A 76 4.33 -8.31 -8.33
C THR A 76 2.89 -8.81 -8.21
N GLN A 77 2.47 -9.25 -7.03
CA GLN A 77 1.21 -9.94 -6.79
C GLN A 77 0.01 -9.02 -6.48
N PRO A 78 0.14 -7.92 -5.66
CA PRO A 78 -1.04 -7.21 -5.18
C PRO A 78 -1.92 -6.62 -6.29
N ASN A 79 -1.33 -5.93 -7.27
CA ASN A 79 -2.08 -5.37 -8.39
C ASN A 79 -2.76 -6.44 -9.26
N LYS A 80 -2.10 -7.59 -9.46
CA LYS A 80 -2.71 -8.73 -10.14
C LYS A 80 -3.91 -9.24 -9.37
N ALA A 81 -3.81 -9.31 -8.04
CA ALA A 81 -4.91 -9.73 -7.18
C ALA A 81 -6.10 -8.77 -7.22
N VAL A 82 -5.87 -7.45 -7.33
CA VAL A 82 -6.95 -6.46 -7.54
C VAL A 82 -7.57 -6.66 -8.92
N ALA A 83 -6.77 -6.75 -9.98
CA ALA A 83 -7.24 -6.91 -11.35
C ALA A 83 -8.06 -8.19 -11.55
N ASN A 84 -7.69 -9.28 -10.87
CA ASN A 84 -8.39 -10.57 -10.91
C ASN A 84 -9.62 -10.62 -9.97
N GLY A 85 -9.77 -9.65 -9.05
CA GLY A 85 -10.84 -9.68 -8.05
C GLY A 85 -10.55 -10.60 -6.84
N ASP A 86 -9.31 -11.05 -6.66
CA ASP A 86 -8.87 -11.84 -5.49
C ASP A 86 -8.83 -11.01 -4.21
N VAL A 87 -8.67 -9.69 -4.35
CA VAL A 87 -8.84 -8.67 -3.33
C VAL A 87 -9.63 -7.50 -3.91
N ASP A 88 -10.35 -6.79 -3.07
CA ASP A 88 -11.17 -5.65 -3.47
C ASP A 88 -10.35 -4.39 -3.77
N ILE A 89 -9.34 -4.15 -2.95
CA ILE A 89 -8.44 -3.00 -2.99
C ILE A 89 -7.06 -3.44 -2.52
N ASP A 90 -6.04 -2.64 -2.81
CA ASP A 90 -4.73 -2.80 -2.18
C ASP A 90 -4.28 -1.53 -1.45
N ALA A 91 -3.29 -1.67 -0.57
CA ALA A 91 -2.67 -0.59 0.18
C ALA A 91 -1.18 -0.89 0.39
N PHE A 92 -0.37 -0.87 -0.69
CA PHE A 92 1.04 -1.26 -0.64
C PHE A 92 1.95 -0.37 -1.47
N GLN A 93 1.44 0.30 -2.51
CA GLN A 93 2.18 0.91 -3.60
C GLN A 93 2.11 2.43 -3.58
N HIS A 94 3.11 3.08 -4.18
CA HIS A 94 3.09 4.51 -4.44
C HIS A 94 2.53 4.84 -5.83
N TYR A 95 2.23 6.13 -6.08
CA TYR A 95 1.63 6.58 -7.34
C TYR A 95 2.42 6.17 -8.58
N ASP A 96 3.74 6.32 -8.55
CA ASP A 96 4.61 6.03 -9.69
C ASP A 96 4.61 4.53 -10.04
N PHE A 97 4.63 3.65 -9.02
CA PHE A 97 4.55 2.21 -9.20
C PHE A 97 3.22 1.80 -9.86
N LEU A 98 2.11 2.36 -9.40
CA LEU A 98 0.80 2.09 -10.00
C LEU A 98 0.72 2.57 -11.45
N ALA A 99 1.28 3.75 -11.75
CA ALA A 99 1.29 4.29 -13.11
C ALA A 99 2.06 3.37 -14.07
N ASP A 100 3.24 2.90 -13.66
CA ASP A 100 4.06 1.97 -14.46
C ASP A 100 3.36 0.62 -14.64
N TRP A 101 2.78 0.07 -13.56
CA TRP A 101 2.03 -1.18 -13.63
C TRP A 101 0.86 -1.09 -14.62
N ASN A 102 0.06 -0.03 -14.55
CA ASN A 102 -1.06 0.19 -15.47
C ASN A 102 -0.59 0.29 -16.93
N LYS A 103 0.51 1.01 -17.19
CA LYS A 103 1.11 1.13 -18.52
C LYS A 103 1.52 -0.23 -19.07
N SER A 104 2.17 -1.04 -18.26
CA SER A 104 2.71 -2.35 -18.66
C SER A 104 1.64 -3.43 -18.80
N ASN A 105 0.53 -3.33 -18.05
CA ASN A 105 -0.50 -4.37 -17.98
C ASN A 105 -1.84 -3.94 -18.62
N LYS A 106 -1.91 -2.76 -19.28
CA LYS A 106 -3.17 -2.17 -19.77
C LYS A 106 -4.23 -2.11 -18.66
N GLY A 107 -3.76 -1.88 -17.43
CA GLY A 107 -4.58 -1.94 -16.22
C GLY A 107 -5.46 -0.72 -16.05
N SER A 108 -6.46 -0.87 -15.21
CA SER A 108 -7.43 0.18 -14.87
C SER A 108 -7.51 0.44 -13.37
N ILE A 109 -6.47 0.10 -12.62
CA ILE A 109 -6.41 0.37 -11.18
C ILE A 109 -6.15 1.86 -10.96
N VAL A 110 -6.89 2.46 -10.02
CA VAL A 110 -6.79 3.90 -9.74
C VAL A 110 -6.61 4.15 -8.24
N PRO A 111 -5.89 5.22 -7.86
CA PRO A 111 -5.77 5.61 -6.47
C PRO A 111 -7.12 6.12 -5.95
N ILE A 112 -7.48 5.72 -4.73
CA ILE A 112 -8.71 6.15 -4.03
C ILE A 112 -8.43 6.82 -2.68
N GLY A 113 -7.19 6.80 -2.20
CA GLY A 113 -6.78 7.50 -0.98
C GLY A 113 -5.27 7.44 -0.74
N LYS A 114 -4.71 8.48 -0.12
CA LYS A 114 -3.31 8.51 0.35
C LYS A 114 -3.19 7.75 1.67
N THR A 115 -2.05 7.11 1.91
CA THR A 115 -1.73 6.46 3.19
C THR A 115 -0.52 7.11 3.86
N PHE A 116 0.66 6.69 3.56
CA PHE A 116 1.90 7.19 4.15
C PHE A 116 2.99 7.37 3.09
N ILE A 117 4.05 8.07 3.43
CA ILE A 117 5.30 8.06 2.68
C ILE A 117 6.38 7.40 3.51
N THR A 118 7.18 6.56 2.86
CA THR A 118 8.30 5.84 3.46
C THR A 118 9.57 6.22 2.72
N PRO A 119 10.37 7.16 3.24
CA PRO A 119 11.65 7.49 2.63
C PRO A 119 12.51 6.25 2.48
N ILE A 120 12.96 5.97 1.25
CA ILE A 120 13.85 4.85 0.99
C ILE A 120 15.23 5.13 1.60
N ARG A 121 15.96 4.10 2.00
CA ARG A 121 17.22 4.25 2.74
C ARG A 121 18.32 3.39 2.18
N VAL A 122 19.54 3.88 2.34
CA VAL A 122 20.75 3.10 2.06
C VAL A 122 21.28 2.53 3.36
N TYR A 123 21.53 1.24 3.36
CA TYR A 123 22.12 0.53 4.48
C TYR A 123 23.44 -0.11 4.09
N SER A 124 24.32 -0.30 5.07
CA SER A 124 25.58 -1.04 4.92
C SER A 124 25.92 -1.76 6.20
N LYS A 125 26.55 -2.92 6.08
CA LYS A 125 27.21 -3.63 7.18
C LYS A 125 28.74 -3.37 7.21
N LYS A 126 29.28 -2.76 6.14
CA LYS A 126 30.73 -2.61 5.93
C LYS A 126 31.23 -1.19 6.16
N VAL A 127 30.38 -0.18 5.87
CA VAL A 127 30.77 1.23 5.98
C VAL A 127 29.73 2.02 6.78
N LYS A 128 30.15 3.14 7.37
CA LYS A 128 29.28 4.02 8.16
C LYS A 128 28.79 5.24 7.40
N SER A 129 29.37 5.51 6.25
CA SER A 129 29.01 6.62 5.36
C SER A 129 29.18 6.20 3.90
N LEU A 130 28.40 6.79 2.98
CA LEU A 130 28.56 6.59 1.55
C LEU A 130 29.91 7.12 1.05
N ASN A 131 30.51 8.07 1.73
CA ASN A 131 31.84 8.59 1.40
C ASN A 131 32.94 7.55 1.61
N ASP A 132 32.73 6.58 2.54
CA ASP A 132 33.69 5.52 2.87
C ASP A 132 33.68 4.37 1.84
N LEU A 133 32.72 4.39 0.88
CA LEU A 133 32.68 3.38 -0.18
C LEU A 133 33.93 3.50 -1.06
N LYS A 134 34.60 2.38 -1.26
CA LYS A 134 35.79 2.28 -2.13
C LYS A 134 35.39 2.31 -3.61
N THR A 135 36.35 2.66 -4.47
CA THR A 135 36.20 2.51 -5.93
C THR A 135 35.89 1.04 -6.26
N GLY A 136 34.89 0.83 -7.12
CA GLY A 136 34.42 -0.52 -7.48
C GLY A 136 33.47 -1.17 -6.46
N ALA A 137 33.01 -0.41 -5.43
CA ALA A 137 32.03 -0.92 -4.45
C ALA A 137 30.75 -1.38 -5.15
N THR A 138 30.14 -2.43 -4.61
CA THR A 138 28.88 -2.97 -5.12
C THR A 138 27.71 -2.46 -4.27
N ILE A 139 26.70 -1.87 -4.94
CA ILE A 139 25.45 -1.41 -4.31
C ILE A 139 24.27 -2.17 -4.90
N ALA A 140 23.49 -2.85 -4.06
CA ALA A 140 22.25 -3.47 -4.48
C ALA A 140 21.12 -2.45 -4.54
N VAL A 141 20.28 -2.54 -5.56
CA VAL A 141 19.08 -1.69 -5.77
C VAL A 141 17.89 -2.56 -6.19
N PRO A 142 16.63 -2.12 -5.96
CA PRO A 142 15.46 -2.77 -6.54
C PRO A 142 15.52 -2.79 -8.07
N ASN A 143 14.96 -3.82 -8.71
CA ASN A 143 14.97 -4.00 -10.17
C ASN A 143 13.66 -3.65 -10.86
N ASP A 144 12.60 -3.27 -10.13
CA ASP A 144 11.42 -2.72 -10.78
C ASP A 144 11.67 -1.28 -11.23
N ALA A 145 11.17 -0.92 -12.42
CA ALA A 145 11.51 0.32 -13.10
C ALA A 145 11.40 1.59 -12.24
N THR A 146 10.42 1.64 -11.33
CA THR A 146 10.17 2.83 -10.51
C THR A 146 11.03 2.89 -9.26
N ASN A 147 11.22 1.76 -8.55
CA ASN A 147 12.09 1.72 -7.38
C ASN A 147 13.57 1.70 -7.78
N GLU A 148 13.97 1.11 -8.92
CA GLU A 148 15.32 1.26 -9.49
C GLU A 148 15.60 2.74 -9.74
N SER A 149 14.74 3.42 -10.50
CA SER A 149 14.86 4.84 -10.76
C SER A 149 14.98 5.65 -9.48
N ARG A 150 14.12 5.37 -8.48
CA ARG A 150 14.17 6.02 -7.17
C ARG A 150 15.49 5.78 -6.46
N ALA A 151 15.98 4.54 -6.47
CA ALA A 151 17.27 4.18 -5.86
C ALA A 151 18.44 4.91 -6.54
N LEU A 152 18.43 5.00 -7.87
CA LEU A 152 19.45 5.76 -8.62
C LEU A 152 19.40 7.25 -8.31
N PHE A 153 18.21 7.86 -8.15
CA PHE A 153 18.09 9.24 -7.67
C PHE A 153 18.62 9.42 -6.24
N VAL A 154 18.45 8.42 -5.36
CA VAL A 154 19.07 8.43 -4.02
C VAL A 154 20.60 8.48 -4.13
N LEU A 155 21.21 7.64 -4.98
CA LEU A 155 22.66 7.64 -5.20
C LEU A 155 23.14 8.96 -5.81
N LYS A 156 22.39 9.55 -6.75
CA LYS A 156 22.67 10.88 -7.30
C LYS A 156 22.61 11.97 -6.22
N ASN A 157 21.55 11.99 -5.41
CA ASN A 157 21.38 12.97 -4.34
C ASN A 157 22.46 12.84 -3.25
N ALA A 158 23.00 11.64 -3.08
CA ALA A 158 24.14 11.36 -2.22
C ALA A 158 25.51 11.74 -2.87
N GLY A 159 25.52 12.23 -4.10
CA GLY A 159 26.74 12.65 -4.79
C GLY A 159 27.59 11.53 -5.39
N LEU A 160 27.08 10.29 -5.41
CA LEU A 160 27.82 9.13 -5.92
C LEU A 160 27.85 9.06 -7.44
N ILE A 161 26.76 9.46 -8.09
CA ILE A 161 26.60 9.43 -9.55
C ILE A 161 25.95 10.72 -10.06
N THR A 162 26.07 10.99 -11.36
CA THR A 162 25.28 12.02 -12.04
C THR A 162 24.54 11.42 -13.23
N PHE A 163 23.48 12.07 -13.68
CA PHE A 163 22.71 11.64 -14.85
C PHE A 163 22.95 12.53 -16.06
N LYS A 164 22.62 12.00 -17.23
CA LYS A 164 22.47 12.76 -18.47
C LYS A 164 21.39 13.84 -18.29
N PRO A 165 21.53 15.01 -18.94
CA PRO A 165 20.52 16.07 -18.88
C PRO A 165 19.13 15.57 -19.26
N GLY A 166 18.09 16.05 -18.56
CA GLY A 166 16.69 15.71 -18.85
C GLY A 166 16.21 14.35 -18.31
N THR A 167 17.03 13.62 -17.55
CA THR A 167 16.62 12.33 -16.95
C THR A 167 15.53 12.54 -15.91
N THR A 168 14.33 12.05 -16.19
CA THR A 168 13.16 12.07 -15.28
C THR A 168 12.87 10.70 -14.68
N GLN A 169 13.16 9.63 -15.42
CA GLN A 169 13.16 8.24 -14.96
C GLN A 169 14.55 7.67 -15.25
N ALA A 170 15.28 7.35 -14.18
CA ALA A 170 16.66 6.89 -14.30
C ALA A 170 16.72 5.37 -14.52
N THR A 171 17.61 4.96 -15.39
CA THR A 171 18.10 3.58 -15.59
C THR A 171 19.62 3.59 -15.51
N LEU A 172 20.26 2.45 -15.46
CA LEU A 172 21.74 2.39 -15.48
C LEU A 172 22.34 3.13 -16.67
N SER A 173 21.70 3.09 -17.84
CA SER A 173 22.16 3.79 -19.06
C SER A 173 22.04 5.32 -18.97
N ALA A 174 21.28 5.85 -18.01
CA ALA A 174 21.17 7.29 -17.77
C ALA A 174 22.35 7.87 -16.98
N ILE A 175 23.18 7.03 -16.35
CA ILE A 175 24.34 7.47 -15.59
C ILE A 175 25.35 8.13 -16.54
N ALA A 176 25.70 9.39 -16.25
CA ALA A 176 26.68 10.17 -17.02
C ALA A 176 28.06 10.12 -16.39
N LYS A 177 28.15 10.22 -15.06
CA LYS A 177 29.42 10.13 -14.32
C LYS A 177 29.24 9.23 -13.11
N ASP A 178 30.24 8.41 -12.87
CA ASP A 178 30.38 7.54 -11.71
C ASP A 178 31.87 7.52 -11.28
N PRO A 179 32.29 8.50 -10.48
CA PRO A 179 33.70 8.64 -10.08
C PRO A 179 34.24 7.45 -9.31
N LYS A 180 33.37 6.76 -8.57
CA LYS A 180 33.75 5.59 -7.77
C LYS A 180 33.60 4.27 -8.51
N LYS A 181 33.16 4.27 -9.77
CA LYS A 181 32.93 3.07 -10.59
C LYS A 181 32.06 2.03 -9.83
N ILE A 182 30.93 2.51 -9.29
CA ILE A 182 30.00 1.70 -8.48
C ILE A 182 29.43 0.58 -9.37
N LYS A 183 29.48 -0.64 -8.86
CA LYS A 183 28.81 -1.78 -9.47
C LYS A 183 27.39 -1.85 -8.94
N ILE A 184 26.41 -1.49 -9.76
CA ILE A 184 24.99 -1.60 -9.39
C ILE A 184 24.55 -3.05 -9.60
N LYS A 185 23.98 -3.64 -8.53
CA LYS A 185 23.39 -4.99 -8.56
C LYS A 185 21.88 -4.87 -8.42
N GLU A 186 21.18 -5.07 -9.52
CA GLU A 186 19.72 -5.03 -9.58
C GLU A 186 19.15 -6.34 -9.02
N LEU A 187 18.24 -6.25 -8.07
CA LEU A 187 17.61 -7.38 -7.38
C LEU A 187 16.11 -7.11 -7.20
N ASP A 188 15.31 -8.17 -7.11
CA ASP A 188 13.96 -8.02 -6.59
C ASP A 188 14.00 -7.25 -5.26
N ALA A 189 13.06 -6.29 -5.07
CA ALA A 189 13.05 -5.43 -3.90
C ALA A 189 13.06 -6.22 -2.58
N SER A 190 12.40 -7.39 -2.54
CA SER A 190 12.35 -8.30 -1.39
C SER A 190 13.71 -8.95 -1.06
N GLN A 191 14.66 -8.96 -2.01
CA GLN A 191 15.98 -9.57 -1.84
C GLN A 191 17.06 -8.55 -1.44
N THR A 192 16.79 -7.25 -1.58
CA THR A 192 17.79 -6.19 -1.34
C THR A 192 18.35 -6.20 0.08
N ALA A 193 17.50 -6.45 1.09
CA ALA A 193 17.93 -6.52 2.49
C ALA A 193 18.83 -7.74 2.78
N ARG A 194 18.55 -8.88 2.15
CA ARG A 194 19.37 -10.11 2.29
C ARG A 194 20.74 -9.95 1.66
N ALA A 195 20.81 -9.20 0.55
CA ALA A 195 22.06 -8.96 -0.16
C ALA A 195 23.09 -8.15 0.64
N LEU A 196 22.70 -7.51 1.78
CA LEU A 196 23.63 -6.71 2.62
C LEU A 196 24.83 -7.49 3.17
N SER A 197 24.80 -8.82 3.22
CA SER A 197 25.97 -9.63 3.57
C SER A 197 27.02 -9.67 2.46
N ASP A 198 26.58 -9.54 1.20
CA ASP A 198 27.41 -9.83 0.01
C ASP A 198 27.86 -8.55 -0.68
N VAL A 199 27.11 -7.44 -0.52
CA VAL A 199 27.41 -6.16 -1.16
C VAL A 199 28.01 -5.14 -0.16
N ASP A 200 28.46 -3.99 -0.68
CA ASP A 200 29.03 -2.95 0.18
C ASP A 200 27.94 -2.03 0.76
N ALA A 201 26.83 -1.83 0.02
CA ALA A 201 25.64 -1.15 0.49
C ALA A 201 24.41 -1.63 -0.29
N ALA A 202 23.20 -1.31 0.21
CA ALA A 202 21.97 -1.58 -0.51
C ALA A 202 20.98 -0.45 -0.28
N VAL A 203 20.26 -0.08 -1.35
CA VAL A 203 19.07 0.78 -1.29
C VAL A 203 17.88 -0.13 -1.05
N ILE A 204 17.18 0.06 0.07
CA ILE A 204 16.17 -0.89 0.53
C ILE A 204 14.86 -0.16 0.81
N ASN A 205 13.77 -0.66 0.23
CA ASN A 205 12.42 -0.19 0.53
C ASN A 205 12.09 -0.44 2.00
N THR A 206 11.42 0.50 2.64
CA THR A 206 11.25 0.54 4.10
C THR A 206 10.60 -0.71 4.67
N ASN A 207 9.54 -1.25 4.03
CA ASN A 207 8.88 -2.47 4.50
C ASN A 207 9.84 -3.69 4.50
N PHE A 208 10.70 -3.84 3.48
CA PHE A 208 11.69 -4.93 3.44
C PHE A 208 12.83 -4.71 4.44
N ALA A 209 13.23 -3.46 4.68
CA ALA A 209 14.18 -3.15 5.75
C ALA A 209 13.60 -3.52 7.13
N GLN A 210 12.34 -3.19 7.37
CA GLN A 210 11.64 -3.49 8.63
C GLN A 210 11.48 -5.00 8.85
N THR A 211 11.04 -5.74 7.83
CA THR A 211 10.87 -7.21 7.93
C THR A 211 12.20 -7.94 8.10
N ALA A 212 13.29 -7.37 7.58
CA ALA A 212 14.64 -7.85 7.82
C ALA A 212 15.24 -7.43 9.19
N GLY A 213 14.46 -6.72 10.02
CA GLY A 213 14.89 -6.27 11.33
C GLY A 213 15.91 -5.13 11.34
N LEU A 214 16.08 -4.43 10.20
CA LEU A 214 17.01 -3.30 10.14
C LEU A 214 16.46 -2.09 10.90
N ASN A 215 17.30 -1.51 11.74
CA ASN A 215 16.97 -0.26 12.40
C ASN A 215 17.05 0.91 11.41
N TYR A 216 15.95 1.65 11.19
CA TYR A 216 15.94 2.77 10.28
C TYR A 216 16.97 3.87 10.62
N LYS A 217 17.40 3.96 11.90
CA LYS A 217 18.42 4.90 12.35
C LYS A 217 19.83 4.47 11.97
N SER A 218 20.04 3.20 11.61
CA SER A 218 21.36 2.69 11.15
C SER A 218 21.59 2.90 9.65
N ALA A 219 20.63 3.52 8.94
CA ALA A 219 20.82 3.88 7.55
C ALA A 219 21.97 4.89 7.41
N ILE A 220 22.82 4.65 6.42
CA ILE A 220 23.97 5.53 6.10
C ILE A 220 23.56 6.70 5.17
N TYR A 221 22.35 6.63 4.59
CA TYR A 221 21.72 7.71 3.85
C TYR A 221 20.21 7.53 3.86
N VAL A 222 19.49 8.65 3.88
CA VAL A 222 18.02 8.68 3.86
C VAL A 222 17.58 9.58 2.72
N GLU A 223 16.64 9.11 1.91
CA GLU A 223 16.02 9.91 0.86
C GLU A 223 15.41 11.19 1.44
N PRO A 224 15.75 12.37 0.92
CA PRO A 224 15.11 13.62 1.36
C PRO A 224 13.66 13.69 0.87
N ILE A 225 12.76 14.20 1.72
CA ILE A 225 11.39 14.51 1.32
C ILE A 225 11.35 15.95 0.79
N ASN A 226 10.96 16.10 -0.47
CA ASN A 226 10.83 17.37 -1.18
C ASN A 226 9.68 17.29 -2.18
N LYS A 227 9.47 18.31 -3.03
CA LYS A 227 8.38 18.37 -4.02
C LYS A 227 8.33 17.15 -4.94
N ASP A 228 9.48 16.58 -5.29
CA ASP A 228 9.56 15.39 -6.16
C ASP A 228 9.10 14.11 -5.46
N SER A 229 8.94 14.16 -4.13
CA SER A 229 8.54 13.00 -3.34
C SER A 229 7.04 12.71 -3.39
N GLU A 230 6.21 13.57 -3.99
CA GLU A 230 4.76 13.35 -4.04
C GLU A 230 4.39 12.05 -4.74
N LYS A 231 5.12 11.68 -5.78
CA LYS A 231 4.95 10.43 -6.53
C LYS A 231 5.28 9.18 -5.71
N TRP A 232 6.03 9.33 -4.60
CA TRP A 232 6.38 8.25 -3.68
C TRP A 232 5.41 8.06 -2.51
N ILE A 233 4.33 8.85 -2.45
CA ILE A 233 3.27 8.66 -1.46
C ILE A 233 2.55 7.35 -1.76
N ASN A 234 2.43 6.49 -0.76
CA ASN A 234 1.67 5.26 -0.85
C ASN A 234 0.17 5.54 -0.82
N ILE A 235 -0.58 4.67 -1.46
CA ILE A 235 -2.00 4.84 -1.74
C ILE A 235 -2.80 3.59 -1.39
N VAL A 236 -4.09 3.78 -1.21
CA VAL A 236 -5.10 2.74 -1.39
C VAL A 236 -5.54 2.80 -2.85
N ALA A 237 -5.55 1.68 -3.54
CA ALA A 237 -5.91 1.59 -4.94
C ALA A 237 -7.03 0.55 -5.17
N ALA A 238 -7.85 0.77 -6.18
CA ALA A 238 -8.98 -0.07 -6.55
C ALA A 238 -9.17 -0.11 -8.07
N GLU A 239 -9.89 -1.10 -8.57
CA GLU A 239 -10.37 -1.08 -9.96
C GLU A 239 -11.18 0.21 -10.22
N LYS A 240 -10.95 0.85 -11.38
CA LYS A 240 -11.60 2.11 -11.78
C LYS A 240 -13.13 2.03 -11.73
N LYS A 241 -13.70 0.88 -12.14
CA LYS A 241 -15.15 0.65 -12.10
C LYS A 241 -15.72 0.69 -10.68
N ASP A 242 -14.91 0.33 -9.69
CA ASP A 242 -15.29 0.15 -8.28
C ASP A 242 -14.86 1.30 -7.36
N LYS A 243 -14.08 2.27 -7.86
CA LYS A 243 -13.50 3.39 -7.08
C LYS A 243 -14.48 4.18 -6.21
N ASN A 244 -15.77 4.14 -6.59
CA ASN A 244 -16.84 4.87 -5.91
C ASN A 244 -17.62 4.03 -4.90
N LYS A 245 -17.31 2.74 -4.71
CA LYS A 245 -17.97 1.90 -3.71
C LYS A 245 -17.85 2.52 -2.32
N LYS A 246 -18.97 2.64 -1.64
CA LYS A 246 -19.04 3.29 -0.32
C LYS A 246 -18.10 2.64 0.69
N ALA A 247 -18.02 1.31 0.71
CA ALA A 247 -17.16 0.57 1.63
C ALA A 247 -15.67 0.89 1.44
N TYR A 248 -15.21 1.11 0.20
CA TYR A 248 -13.82 1.48 -0.09
C TYR A 248 -13.51 2.90 0.39
N LYS A 249 -14.43 3.85 0.14
CA LYS A 249 -14.30 5.22 0.68
C LYS A 249 -14.30 5.24 2.20
N ASP A 250 -15.12 4.40 2.82
CA ASP A 250 -15.20 4.31 4.28
C ASP A 250 -13.93 3.65 4.88
N TYR A 251 -13.33 2.67 4.18
CA TYR A 251 -12.00 2.15 4.54
C TYR A 251 -10.92 3.25 4.51
N VAL A 252 -10.89 4.05 3.44
CA VAL A 252 -9.95 5.19 3.32
C VAL A 252 -10.17 6.19 4.48
N LYS A 253 -11.43 6.54 4.80
CA LYS A 253 -11.73 7.41 5.94
C LYS A 253 -11.30 6.80 7.29
N ALA A 254 -11.41 5.47 7.44
CA ALA A 254 -10.95 4.79 8.65
C ALA A 254 -9.43 4.86 8.80
N PHE A 255 -8.70 4.76 7.67
CA PHE A 255 -7.25 4.90 7.62
C PHE A 255 -6.81 6.34 7.93
N GLN A 256 -7.42 7.33 7.28
CA GLN A 256 -7.04 8.74 7.34
C GLN A 256 -7.54 9.45 8.62
N THR A 257 -7.39 8.80 9.78
CA THR A 257 -7.79 9.37 11.07
C THR A 257 -6.58 9.86 11.87
N LYS A 258 -6.79 10.87 12.72
CA LYS A 258 -5.77 11.34 13.68
C LYS A 258 -5.23 10.20 14.55
N LYS A 259 -6.09 9.24 14.90
CA LYS A 259 -5.69 8.06 15.68
C LYS A 259 -4.66 7.21 14.93
N ILE A 260 -4.88 6.93 13.64
CA ILE A 260 -3.94 6.16 12.82
C ILE A 260 -2.66 6.95 12.57
N LYS A 261 -2.74 8.27 12.28
CA LYS A 261 -1.56 9.14 12.16
C LYS A 261 -0.68 9.08 13.40
N ASN A 262 -1.28 9.20 14.58
CA ASN A 262 -0.54 9.12 15.84
C ASN A 262 0.07 7.73 16.07
N LEU A 263 -0.63 6.66 15.65
CA LEU A 263 -0.12 5.30 15.78
C LEU A 263 1.08 5.06 14.85
N ILE A 264 1.00 5.49 13.57
CA ILE A 264 2.12 5.44 12.63
C ILE A 264 3.35 6.16 13.22
N ASN A 265 3.16 7.40 13.69
CA ASN A 265 4.25 8.17 14.28
C ASN A 265 4.85 7.48 15.53
N LYS A 266 4.02 6.89 16.38
CA LYS A 266 4.47 6.15 17.56
C LYS A 266 5.30 4.92 17.21
N GLU A 267 4.84 4.11 16.24
CA GLU A 267 5.48 2.83 15.90
C GLU A 267 6.71 3.00 15.00
N TYR A 268 6.72 4.04 14.14
CA TYR A 268 7.73 4.18 13.07
C TYR A 268 8.48 5.51 13.05
N GLY A 269 7.97 6.57 13.70
CA GLY A 269 8.62 7.88 13.70
C GLY A 269 8.89 8.38 12.28
N GLN A 270 10.17 8.66 11.98
CA GLN A 270 10.60 9.15 10.67
C GLN A 270 10.73 8.05 9.59
N ALA A 271 10.52 6.78 9.94
CA ALA A 271 10.59 5.71 8.95
C ALA A 271 9.34 5.65 8.08
N GLU A 272 8.19 6.03 8.64
CA GLU A 272 6.91 6.03 7.98
C GLU A 272 6.09 7.24 8.45
N ILE A 273 5.65 8.06 7.50
CA ILE A 273 5.01 9.35 7.78
C ILE A 273 3.65 9.37 7.12
N ALA A 274 2.58 9.59 7.90
CA ALA A 274 1.23 9.77 7.37
C ALA A 274 1.17 10.91 6.34
N ALA A 275 0.63 10.64 5.14
CA ALA A 275 0.79 11.53 3.99
C ALA A 275 -0.51 12.17 3.47
N TRP A 276 -1.67 11.86 4.03
CA TRP A 276 -2.95 12.40 3.53
C TRP A 276 -3.16 13.89 3.85
N ASP A 277 -2.46 14.44 4.82
CA ASP A 277 -2.46 15.84 5.19
C ASP A 277 -1.03 16.44 5.22
N LEU A 278 -0.06 15.72 4.65
CA LEU A 278 1.34 16.16 4.57
C LEU A 278 1.46 17.28 3.53
N LYS A 279 1.99 18.42 3.96
CA LYS A 279 2.39 19.50 3.05
C LYS A 279 3.87 19.31 2.71
N ILE A 280 4.15 18.83 1.51
CA ILE A 280 5.50 18.73 0.98
C ILE A 280 5.89 20.12 0.44
N LYS A 281 6.97 20.70 0.97
CA LYS A 281 7.48 22.03 0.59
C LYS A 281 8.56 21.93 -0.47
#